data_5f1f56d8d2734c5e999a2ecff780e3c2
#
_entry.id   5f1f56d8d2734c5e999a2ecff780e3c2
#
_cell.length_a   1.000
_cell.length_b   1.000
_cell.length_c   1.000
_cell.angle_alpha   90.00
_cell.angle_beta   90.00
_cell.angle_gamma   90.00
#
_symmetry.space_group_name_H-M   'P 1'
#
loop_
_entity.id
_entity.type
_entity.pdbx_description
1 polymer ?
#
loop_
_entity_poly.entity_id
_entity_poly.type
_entity_poly.pdbx_seq_one_letter_code
_entity_poly.pdbx_strand_id
1 'polypeptide(L)'
;MAVSLSRRTGTVSLLYWIWDGLERTVFTGVKFSFPSRFVSPFGFLGMLTFIVFVILGVSGALLMFYYFPILDRAWDSVAKINNVVPYGFMIRNIHYHGSNAMVLLAILHMYYQYFSGRYKIRNEILWVTGVILGTVTILEAFTGYDILFSERAELAISIAASLTNSIPIAGPTIRDAAFGSGFTDFVLRFYAQHVFVLPLVMLGLMAVHFPRFLVFDVPMVMAISGAILITGGVFPIDLGFKFEPTVPPGITVPEWYLTEIGRAHV
;
A
#
# COMPACT_ATOMS: atom_id res chain seq x y z
N MET A 1 24.70 17.18 32.08
CA MET A 1 24.50 18.30 31.16
C MET A 1 23.02 18.23 30.75
N ALA A 2 22.19 19.07 31.42
CA ALA A 2 20.74 19.05 31.21
C ALA A 2 20.43 19.77 29.90
N VAL A 3 19.99 19.01 28.89
CA VAL A 3 19.46 19.58 27.66
C VAL A 3 18.11 20.21 28.01
N SER A 4 18.01 21.52 27.94
CA SER A 4 16.75 22.24 28.10
C SER A 4 15.79 21.78 26.98
N LEU A 5 14.73 21.13 27.38
CA LEU A 5 13.58 20.77 26.54
C LEU A 5 12.83 22.04 26.17
N SER A 6 13.33 22.78 25.19
CA SER A 6 12.58 23.84 24.52
C SER A 6 11.40 23.16 23.80
N ARG A 7 10.20 23.65 24.10
CA ARG A 7 8.89 23.26 23.58
C ARG A 7 8.92 22.81 22.12
N ARG A 8 9.18 21.53 21.89
CA ARG A 8 8.88 20.88 20.62
C ARG A 8 7.51 20.23 20.75
N THR A 9 6.65 20.62 19.87
CA THR A 9 5.23 20.30 19.72
C THR A 9 4.85 18.83 20.03
N GLY A 10 3.88 18.69 20.86
CA GLY A 10 3.09 17.62 21.47
C GLY A 10 3.41 16.13 21.20
N THR A 11 3.47 15.65 19.99
CA THR A 11 3.54 14.20 19.68
C THR A 11 4.97 13.64 19.76
N VAL A 12 5.96 14.39 19.32
CA VAL A 12 7.37 14.01 19.44
C VAL A 12 7.79 14.00 20.90
N SER A 13 7.23 14.92 21.70
CA SER A 13 7.41 15.01 23.16
C SER A 13 6.87 13.78 23.90
N LEU A 14 5.72 13.21 23.45
CA LEU A 14 5.13 12.04 24.10
C LEU A 14 5.97 10.79 23.90
N LEU A 15 6.44 10.53 22.70
CA LEU A 15 7.30 9.36 22.40
C LEU A 15 8.65 9.46 23.10
N TYR A 16 9.25 10.65 23.14
CA TYR A 16 10.47 10.88 23.92
C TYR A 16 10.24 10.73 25.42
N TRP A 17 9.10 11.20 25.93
CA TRP A 17 8.73 11.04 27.32
C TRP A 17 8.50 9.57 27.72
N ILE A 18 7.79 8.81 26.86
CA ILE A 18 7.58 7.38 27.07
C ILE A 18 8.92 6.64 27.03
N TRP A 19 9.77 6.95 26.03
CA TRP A 19 11.08 6.33 25.90
C TRP A 19 11.98 6.61 27.08
N ASP A 20 12.10 7.88 27.48
CA ASP A 20 12.89 8.32 28.62
C ASP A 20 12.37 7.71 29.94
N GLY A 21 11.05 7.54 30.07
CA GLY A 21 10.41 6.83 31.18
C GLY A 21 10.76 5.33 31.20
N LEU A 22 10.72 4.67 30.04
CA LEU A 22 11.13 3.26 29.90
C LEU A 22 12.63 3.08 30.14
N GLU A 23 13.47 3.98 29.62
CA GLU A 23 14.90 3.95 29.82
C GLU A 23 15.26 4.08 31.30
N ARG A 24 14.62 4.99 32.02
CA ARG A 24 14.84 5.17 33.46
C ARG A 24 14.32 4.03 34.31
N THR A 25 13.21 3.40 33.90
CA THR A 25 12.52 2.40 34.72
C THR A 25 13.01 0.99 34.48
N VAL A 26 13.34 0.63 33.22
CA VAL A 26 13.64 -0.73 32.79
C VAL A 26 15.14 -0.96 32.56
N PHE A 27 15.87 0.08 32.13
CA PHE A 27 17.26 -0.04 31.69
C PHE A 27 18.27 0.64 32.62
N THR A 28 17.98 0.74 33.91
CA THR A 28 18.93 1.25 34.91
C THR A 28 20.21 0.41 34.93
N GLY A 29 21.12 0.66 34.03
CA GLY A 29 22.41 -0.01 33.94
C GLY A 29 22.88 -0.29 32.51
N VAL A 30 22.01 -0.22 31.51
CA VAL A 30 22.38 -0.39 30.09
C VAL A 30 21.95 0.84 29.32
N LYS A 31 22.89 1.71 28.95
CA LYS A 31 22.60 2.90 28.13
C LYS A 31 22.49 2.50 26.67
N PHE A 32 21.28 2.20 26.20
CA PHE A 32 21.00 2.13 24.78
C PHE A 32 20.71 3.53 24.22
N SER A 33 21.58 4.02 23.36
CA SER A 33 21.34 5.26 22.62
C SER A 33 20.77 4.92 21.26
N PHE A 34 19.44 5.06 21.10
CA PHE A 34 18.81 4.97 19.79
C PHE A 34 18.91 6.33 19.07
N PRO A 35 19.30 6.36 17.79
CA PRO A 35 19.24 7.59 17.00
C PRO A 35 17.81 8.16 16.99
N SER A 36 17.67 9.48 17.16
CA SER A 36 16.38 10.16 17.25
C SER A 36 15.44 9.88 16.05
N ARG A 37 16.01 9.59 14.88
CA ARG A 37 15.28 9.23 13.66
C ARG A 37 14.43 7.96 13.81
N PHE A 38 14.90 6.96 14.57
CA PHE A 38 14.15 5.72 14.82
C PHE A 38 13.11 5.86 15.93
N VAL A 39 13.31 6.82 16.84
CA VAL A 39 12.34 7.14 17.88
C VAL A 39 11.20 8.01 17.33
N SER A 40 11.49 8.85 16.34
CA SER A 40 10.51 9.72 15.70
C SER A 40 10.59 9.62 14.16
N PRO A 41 10.08 8.53 13.57
CA PRO A 41 10.15 8.30 12.13
C PRO A 41 9.16 9.16 11.32
N PHE A 42 8.26 9.87 11.98
CA PHE A 42 7.14 10.58 11.34
C PHE A 42 7.57 11.62 10.30
N GLY A 43 8.75 12.24 10.48
CA GLY A 43 9.30 13.19 9.52
C GLY A 43 9.76 12.53 8.20
N PHE A 44 9.94 11.22 8.21
CA PHE A 44 10.44 10.43 7.07
C PHE A 44 9.36 9.66 6.34
N LEU A 45 8.10 9.67 6.81
CA LEU A 45 7.02 8.86 6.24
C LEU A 45 6.85 9.03 4.73
N GLY A 46 6.92 10.25 4.21
CA GLY A 46 6.83 10.50 2.77
C GLY A 46 8.00 9.87 1.99
N MET A 47 9.22 9.94 2.52
CA MET A 47 10.39 9.27 1.92
C MET A 47 10.22 7.74 1.98
N LEU A 48 9.78 7.21 3.12
CA LEU A 48 9.56 5.76 3.28
C LEU A 48 8.50 5.25 2.31
N THR A 49 7.39 5.97 2.15
CA THR A 49 6.33 5.65 1.18
C THR A 49 6.90 5.62 -0.25
N PHE A 50 7.74 6.59 -0.61
CA PHE A 50 8.40 6.62 -1.92
C PHE A 50 9.34 5.43 -2.14
N ILE A 51 10.13 5.05 -1.15
CA ILE A 51 11.02 3.87 -1.25
C ILE A 51 10.22 2.59 -1.44
N VAL A 52 9.12 2.45 -0.71
CA VAL A 52 8.21 1.30 -0.88
C VAL A 52 7.61 1.29 -2.28
N PHE A 53 7.20 2.45 -2.82
CA PHE A 53 6.75 2.56 -4.21
C PHE A 53 7.80 2.06 -5.21
N VAL A 54 9.07 2.40 -5.03
CA VAL A 54 10.16 1.91 -5.89
C VAL A 54 10.31 0.38 -5.78
N ILE A 55 10.26 -0.18 -4.55
CA ILE A 55 10.31 -1.63 -4.32
C ILE A 55 9.15 -2.33 -5.02
N LEU A 56 7.94 -1.76 -4.94
CA LEU A 56 6.75 -2.28 -5.61
C LEU A 56 6.90 -2.23 -7.13
N GLY A 57 7.40 -1.13 -7.69
CA GLY A 57 7.65 -1.02 -9.12
C GLY A 57 8.65 -2.08 -9.62
N VAL A 58 9.75 -2.29 -8.89
CA VAL A 58 10.75 -3.32 -9.25
C VAL A 58 10.18 -4.73 -9.13
N SER A 59 9.55 -5.06 -8.00
CA SER A 59 8.98 -6.39 -7.79
C SER A 59 7.82 -6.67 -8.74
N GLY A 60 6.96 -5.68 -9.02
CA GLY A 60 5.87 -5.78 -9.99
C GLY A 60 6.37 -6.01 -11.41
N ALA A 61 7.42 -5.28 -11.83
CA ALA A 61 8.05 -5.47 -13.14
C ALA A 61 8.59 -6.90 -13.31
N LEU A 62 9.16 -7.50 -12.25
CA LEU A 62 9.63 -8.89 -12.29
C LEU A 62 8.45 -9.88 -12.38
N LEU A 63 7.35 -9.62 -11.69
CA LEU A 63 6.14 -10.47 -11.75
C LEU A 63 5.49 -10.43 -13.13
N MET A 64 5.52 -9.31 -13.83
CA MET A 64 4.95 -9.15 -15.18
C MET A 64 5.51 -10.16 -16.21
N PHE A 65 6.75 -10.59 -16.07
CA PHE A 65 7.36 -11.57 -17.01
C PHE A 65 6.68 -12.94 -16.97
N TYR A 66 5.98 -13.26 -15.89
CA TYR A 66 5.39 -14.58 -15.67
C TYR A 66 3.87 -14.56 -15.52
N TYR A 67 3.28 -13.37 -15.32
CA TYR A 67 1.84 -13.23 -15.17
C TYR A 67 1.13 -13.18 -16.52
N PHE A 68 0.00 -13.89 -16.64
CA PHE A 68 -0.84 -13.91 -17.85
C PHE A 68 -2.21 -13.28 -17.55
N PRO A 69 -2.51 -12.09 -18.09
CA PRO A 69 -3.76 -11.36 -17.86
C PRO A 69 -4.94 -11.93 -18.68
N ILE A 70 -5.19 -13.22 -18.55
CA ILE A 70 -6.26 -13.95 -19.21
C ILE A 70 -7.03 -14.70 -18.13
N LEU A 71 -8.36 -14.63 -18.17
CA LEU A 71 -9.25 -15.18 -17.16
C LEU A 71 -8.87 -16.60 -16.71
N ASP A 72 -8.73 -17.52 -17.67
CA ASP A 72 -8.44 -18.92 -17.39
C ASP A 72 -7.00 -19.17 -16.89
N ARG A 73 -6.11 -18.20 -17.03
CA ARG A 73 -4.67 -18.33 -16.71
C ARG A 73 -4.19 -17.40 -15.60
N ALA A 74 -4.94 -16.40 -15.22
CA ALA A 74 -4.53 -15.40 -14.25
C ALA A 74 -4.09 -16.07 -12.94
N TRP A 75 -4.98 -16.79 -12.29
CA TRP A 75 -4.69 -17.51 -11.06
C TRP A 75 -3.58 -18.56 -11.22
N ASP A 76 -3.64 -19.38 -12.27
CA ASP A 76 -2.65 -20.44 -12.53
C ASP A 76 -1.25 -19.88 -12.79
N SER A 77 -1.15 -18.71 -13.43
CA SER A 77 0.14 -18.04 -13.65
C SER A 77 0.76 -17.58 -12.34
N VAL A 78 -0.05 -17.06 -11.39
CA VAL A 78 0.43 -16.69 -10.05
C VAL A 78 0.78 -17.93 -9.24
N ALA A 79 0.02 -19.01 -9.34
CA ALA A 79 0.37 -20.30 -8.74
C ALA A 79 1.73 -20.82 -9.26
N LYS A 80 1.98 -20.68 -10.57
CA LYS A 80 3.27 -21.01 -11.18
C LYS A 80 4.40 -20.11 -10.66
N ILE A 81 4.18 -18.80 -10.54
CA ILE A 81 5.15 -17.87 -9.93
C ILE A 81 5.50 -18.35 -8.53
N ASN A 82 4.50 -18.69 -7.75
CA ASN A 82 4.70 -19.07 -6.34
C ASN A 82 5.42 -20.41 -6.16
N ASN A 83 5.15 -21.39 -7.02
CA ASN A 83 5.56 -22.77 -6.79
C ASN A 83 6.68 -23.27 -7.72
N VAL A 84 6.90 -22.64 -8.88
CA VAL A 84 7.78 -23.15 -9.94
C VAL A 84 8.90 -22.16 -10.29
N VAL A 85 8.62 -20.86 -10.32
CA VAL A 85 9.61 -19.86 -10.70
C VAL A 85 10.66 -19.71 -9.58
N PRO A 86 11.97 -19.80 -9.88
CA PRO A 86 13.00 -19.59 -8.88
C PRO A 86 12.83 -18.23 -8.18
N TYR A 87 12.77 -18.23 -6.85
CA TYR A 87 12.50 -17.04 -6.01
C TYR A 87 11.16 -16.33 -6.29
N GLY A 88 10.29 -16.88 -7.12
CA GLY A 88 9.02 -16.28 -7.48
C GLY A 88 8.11 -16.04 -6.27
N PHE A 89 8.05 -16.99 -5.33
CA PHE A 89 7.31 -16.83 -4.07
C PHE A 89 7.81 -15.62 -3.28
N MET A 90 9.12 -15.42 -3.18
CA MET A 90 9.71 -14.33 -2.43
C MET A 90 9.40 -12.98 -3.09
N ILE A 91 9.54 -12.87 -4.42
CA ILE A 91 9.22 -11.65 -5.17
C ILE A 91 7.75 -11.30 -5.02
N ARG A 92 6.85 -12.30 -5.13
CA ARG A 92 5.41 -12.12 -4.92
C ARG A 92 5.10 -11.66 -3.48
N ASN A 93 5.70 -12.29 -2.48
CA ASN A 93 5.51 -11.92 -1.08
C ASN A 93 6.03 -10.51 -0.78
N ILE A 94 7.19 -10.12 -1.33
CA ILE A 94 7.73 -8.76 -1.24
C ILE A 94 6.73 -7.76 -1.82
N HIS A 95 6.16 -8.06 -2.98
CA HIS A 95 5.17 -7.21 -3.63
C HIS A 95 3.90 -7.07 -2.79
N TYR A 96 3.36 -8.15 -2.26
CA TYR A 96 2.18 -8.16 -1.41
C TYR A 96 2.41 -7.42 -0.08
N HIS A 97 3.45 -7.78 0.67
CA HIS A 97 3.75 -7.11 1.93
C HIS A 97 4.14 -5.64 1.73
N GLY A 98 4.84 -5.36 0.63
CA GLY A 98 5.14 -3.99 0.21
C GLY A 98 3.87 -3.18 -0.07
N SER A 99 2.85 -3.75 -0.72
CA SER A 99 1.59 -3.04 -0.97
C SER A 99 0.85 -2.70 0.31
N ASN A 100 0.79 -3.64 1.27
CA ASN A 100 0.24 -3.37 2.60
C ASN A 100 1.01 -2.28 3.35
N ALA A 101 2.35 -2.33 3.30
CA ALA A 101 3.20 -1.29 3.88
C ALA A 101 2.98 0.06 3.19
N MET A 102 2.79 0.09 1.86
CA MET A 102 2.51 1.30 1.10
C MET A 102 1.22 1.98 1.56
N VAL A 103 0.12 1.23 1.66
CA VAL A 103 -1.17 1.75 2.13
C VAL A 103 -1.07 2.27 3.56
N LEU A 104 -0.46 1.49 4.45
CA LEU A 104 -0.29 1.89 5.85
C LEU A 104 0.54 3.17 5.98
N LEU A 105 1.69 3.24 5.30
CA LEU A 105 2.57 4.41 5.35
C LEU A 105 1.92 5.65 4.73
N ALA A 106 1.16 5.50 3.65
CA ALA A 106 0.42 6.60 3.03
C ALA A 106 -0.65 7.17 3.99
N ILE A 107 -1.40 6.31 4.67
CA ILE A 107 -2.39 6.72 5.68
C ILE A 107 -1.71 7.42 6.85
N LEU A 108 -0.63 6.83 7.40
CA LEU A 108 0.13 7.44 8.51
C LEU A 108 0.75 8.78 8.11
N HIS A 109 1.27 8.88 6.87
CA HIS A 109 1.81 10.12 6.34
C HIS A 109 0.74 11.22 6.25
N MET A 110 -0.42 10.87 5.70
CA MET A 110 -1.56 11.79 5.60
C MET A 110 -2.02 12.27 6.98
N TYR A 111 -2.20 11.37 7.94
CA TYR A 111 -2.59 11.73 9.31
C TYR A 111 -1.55 12.60 10.00
N TYR A 112 -0.27 12.28 9.84
CA TYR A 112 0.80 13.12 10.40
C TYR A 112 0.77 14.54 9.84
N GLN A 113 0.58 14.72 8.53
CA GLN A 113 0.47 16.04 7.91
C GLN A 113 -0.78 16.79 8.39
N TYR A 114 -1.90 16.09 8.55
CA TYR A 114 -3.14 16.66 9.03
C TYR A 114 -3.05 17.12 10.49
N PHE A 115 -2.70 16.21 11.40
CA PHE A 115 -2.65 16.53 12.84
C PHE A 115 -1.52 17.48 13.22
N SER A 116 -0.43 17.51 12.48
CA SER A 116 0.64 18.49 12.66
C SER A 116 0.30 19.88 12.11
N GLY A 117 -0.79 20.03 11.39
CA GLY A 117 -1.24 21.29 10.79
C GLY A 117 -0.35 21.81 9.66
N ARG A 118 0.58 21.01 9.16
CA ARG A 118 1.55 21.41 8.13
C ARG A 118 0.91 21.79 6.80
N TYR A 119 -0.27 21.27 6.50
CA TYR A 119 -1.03 21.59 5.29
C TYR A 119 -1.50 23.06 5.25
N LYS A 120 -1.59 23.74 6.39
CA LYS A 120 -2.15 25.12 6.51
C LYS A 120 -1.17 26.22 6.09
N ILE A 121 0.13 25.92 5.93
CA ILE A 121 1.17 26.93 5.75
C ILE A 121 1.75 26.80 4.33
N ARG A 122 1.08 27.39 3.34
CA ARG A 122 1.49 27.42 1.91
C ARG A 122 1.72 26.05 1.29
N ASN A 123 1.04 25.03 1.81
CA ASN A 123 1.18 23.62 1.36
C ASN A 123 -0.17 23.03 0.96
N GLU A 124 -1.15 23.85 0.62
CA GLU A 124 -2.51 23.41 0.28
C GLU A 124 -2.52 22.53 -0.95
N ILE A 125 -1.73 22.88 -1.99
CA ILE A 125 -1.61 22.05 -3.22
C ILE A 125 -0.96 20.72 -2.89
N LEU A 126 0.08 20.70 -2.04
CA LEU A 126 0.71 19.44 -1.61
C LEU A 126 -0.29 18.57 -0.84
N TRP A 127 -1.14 19.18 -0.02
CA TRP A 127 -2.19 18.46 0.70
C TRP A 127 -3.21 17.83 -0.27
N VAL A 128 -3.74 18.61 -1.19
CA VAL A 128 -4.74 18.14 -2.18
C VAL A 128 -4.15 17.01 -3.04
N THR A 129 -2.95 17.22 -3.60
CA THR A 129 -2.27 16.19 -4.39
C THR A 129 -1.93 14.95 -3.57
N GLY A 130 -1.61 15.11 -2.28
CA GLY A 130 -1.36 14.01 -1.36
C GLY A 130 -2.60 13.17 -1.07
N VAL A 131 -3.76 13.81 -0.87
CA VAL A 131 -5.05 13.10 -0.69
C VAL A 131 -5.42 12.32 -1.96
N ILE A 132 -5.28 12.95 -3.13
CA ILE A 132 -5.51 12.28 -4.42
C ILE A 132 -4.56 11.09 -4.59
N LEU A 133 -3.26 11.29 -4.29
CA LEU A 133 -2.24 10.24 -4.36
C LEU A 133 -2.56 9.07 -3.42
N GLY A 134 -3.00 9.35 -2.19
CA GLY A 134 -3.46 8.34 -1.24
C GLY A 134 -4.65 7.53 -1.76
N THR A 135 -5.62 8.20 -2.38
CA THR A 135 -6.78 7.54 -3.02
C THR A 135 -6.33 6.64 -4.18
N VAL A 136 -5.45 7.14 -5.05
CA VAL A 136 -4.90 6.36 -6.17
C VAL A 136 -4.07 5.17 -5.65
N THR A 137 -3.36 5.31 -4.53
CA THR A 137 -2.64 4.21 -3.88
C THR A 137 -3.57 3.08 -3.45
N ILE A 138 -4.75 3.40 -2.91
CA ILE A 138 -5.76 2.39 -2.55
C ILE A 138 -6.32 1.71 -3.80
N LEU A 139 -6.60 2.47 -4.87
CA LEU A 139 -7.04 1.91 -6.15
C LEU A 139 -5.98 1.03 -6.79
N GLU A 140 -4.70 1.40 -6.69
CA GLU A 140 -3.58 0.60 -7.15
C GLU A 140 -3.49 -0.74 -6.40
N ALA A 141 -3.58 -0.70 -5.07
CA ALA A 141 -3.60 -1.90 -4.25
C ALA A 141 -4.81 -2.79 -4.55
N PHE A 142 -5.99 -2.20 -4.76
CA PHE A 142 -7.22 -2.88 -5.14
C PHE A 142 -7.08 -3.60 -6.49
N THR A 143 -6.67 -2.89 -7.54
CA THR A 143 -6.51 -3.50 -8.86
C THR A 143 -5.46 -4.63 -8.87
N GLY A 144 -4.36 -4.48 -8.12
CA GLY A 144 -3.33 -5.50 -8.00
C GLY A 144 -3.79 -6.76 -7.28
N TYR A 145 -4.64 -6.61 -6.30
CA TYR A 145 -5.28 -7.71 -5.61
C TYR A 145 -6.28 -8.44 -6.51
N ASP A 146 -7.05 -7.71 -7.29
CA ASP A 146 -8.12 -8.27 -8.10
C ASP A 146 -7.62 -9.03 -9.34
N ILE A 147 -6.47 -8.67 -9.90
CA ILE A 147 -5.90 -9.39 -11.05
C ILE A 147 -5.49 -10.84 -10.71
N LEU A 148 -5.39 -11.22 -9.44
CA LEU A 148 -5.23 -12.62 -9.05
C LEU A 148 -6.42 -13.48 -9.46
N PHE A 149 -7.61 -12.91 -9.53
CA PHE A 149 -8.88 -13.56 -9.87
C PHE A 149 -9.17 -14.80 -9.01
N SER A 150 -9.00 -14.64 -7.70
CA SER A 150 -9.48 -15.59 -6.69
C SER A 150 -10.96 -15.37 -6.39
N GLU A 151 -11.62 -16.30 -5.68
CA GLU A 151 -13.00 -16.10 -5.18
C GLU A 151 -13.18 -14.77 -4.45
N ARG A 152 -12.20 -14.42 -3.64
CA ARG A 152 -12.16 -13.18 -2.86
C ARG A 152 -12.02 -11.94 -3.75
N ALA A 153 -11.22 -12.03 -4.81
CA ALA A 153 -11.07 -10.96 -5.80
C ALA A 153 -12.38 -10.74 -6.57
N GLU A 154 -13.03 -11.82 -7.01
CA GLU A 154 -14.30 -11.73 -7.72
C GLU A 154 -15.38 -11.04 -6.87
N LEU A 155 -15.50 -11.39 -5.61
CA LEU A 155 -16.44 -10.73 -4.69
C LEU A 155 -16.15 -9.22 -4.57
N ALA A 156 -14.88 -8.85 -4.41
CA ALA A 156 -14.47 -7.44 -4.32
C ALA A 156 -14.80 -6.66 -5.61
N ILE A 157 -14.57 -7.28 -6.76
CA ILE A 157 -14.91 -6.74 -8.09
C ILE A 157 -16.42 -6.51 -8.21
N SER A 158 -17.22 -7.49 -7.84
CA SER A 158 -18.69 -7.42 -7.93
C SER A 158 -19.24 -6.30 -7.06
N ILE A 159 -18.72 -6.14 -5.84
CA ILE A 159 -19.06 -5.05 -4.94
C ILE A 159 -18.66 -3.70 -5.55
N ALA A 160 -17.41 -3.55 -6.00
CA ALA A 160 -16.91 -2.30 -6.55
C ALA A 160 -17.64 -1.89 -7.83
N ALA A 161 -17.97 -2.85 -8.71
CA ALA A 161 -18.76 -2.62 -9.91
C ALA A 161 -20.18 -2.15 -9.56
N SER A 162 -20.81 -2.76 -8.57
CA SER A 162 -22.14 -2.38 -8.09
C SER A 162 -22.15 -0.98 -7.50
N LEU A 163 -21.18 -0.65 -6.65
CA LEU A 163 -20.99 0.68 -6.07
C LEU A 163 -20.78 1.73 -7.16
N THR A 164 -19.90 1.44 -8.12
CA THR A 164 -19.62 2.36 -9.24
C THR A 164 -20.88 2.57 -10.07
N ASN A 165 -21.64 1.52 -10.35
CA ASN A 165 -22.89 1.61 -11.11
C ASN A 165 -23.97 2.46 -10.41
N SER A 166 -23.93 2.55 -9.08
CA SER A 166 -24.87 3.35 -8.28
C SER A 166 -24.61 4.86 -8.31
N ILE A 167 -23.49 5.31 -8.87
CA ILE A 167 -23.18 6.74 -9.01
C ILE A 167 -24.19 7.39 -9.97
N PRO A 168 -24.91 8.46 -9.54
CA PRO A 168 -25.90 9.10 -10.39
C PRO A 168 -25.32 9.61 -11.71
N ILE A 169 -26.05 9.42 -12.81
CA ILE A 169 -25.76 9.89 -14.17
C ILE A 169 -24.55 9.21 -14.83
N ALA A 170 -23.38 9.19 -14.17
CA ALA A 170 -22.12 8.73 -14.76
C ALA A 170 -21.79 7.27 -14.42
N GLY A 171 -22.46 6.68 -13.42
CA GLY A 171 -22.11 5.36 -12.89
C GLY A 171 -21.99 4.25 -13.92
N PRO A 172 -23.00 4.00 -14.76
CA PRO A 172 -22.91 2.97 -15.79
C PRO A 172 -21.73 3.17 -16.75
N THR A 173 -21.50 4.40 -17.20
CA THR A 173 -20.38 4.71 -18.11
C THR A 173 -19.02 4.49 -17.45
N ILE A 174 -18.87 4.92 -16.20
CA ILE A 174 -17.62 4.72 -15.44
C ILE A 174 -17.41 3.21 -15.17
N ARG A 175 -18.46 2.51 -14.79
CA ARG A 175 -18.43 1.07 -14.57
C ARG A 175 -17.99 0.33 -15.84
N ASP A 176 -18.59 0.61 -16.98
CA ASP A 176 -18.24 -0.06 -18.23
C ASP A 176 -16.83 0.31 -18.73
N ALA A 177 -16.39 1.54 -18.49
CA ALA A 177 -15.04 1.97 -18.81
C ALA A 177 -13.99 1.27 -17.92
N ALA A 178 -14.22 1.19 -16.61
CA ALA A 178 -13.26 0.66 -15.66
C ALA A 178 -13.26 -0.88 -15.61
N PHE A 179 -14.43 -1.52 -15.61
CA PHE A 179 -14.59 -2.96 -15.41
C PHE A 179 -14.82 -3.75 -16.70
N GLY A 180 -15.28 -3.12 -17.77
CA GLY A 180 -15.61 -3.80 -19.02
C GLY A 180 -16.99 -4.47 -19.00
N SER A 181 -17.29 -5.22 -20.05
CA SER A 181 -18.58 -5.87 -20.28
C SER A 181 -18.66 -7.31 -19.72
N GLY A 182 -17.54 -7.85 -19.20
CA GLY A 182 -17.49 -9.20 -18.65
C GLY A 182 -16.11 -9.54 -18.06
N PHE A 183 -16.01 -10.71 -17.45
CA PHE A 183 -14.80 -11.14 -16.73
C PHE A 183 -13.53 -11.15 -17.58
N THR A 184 -13.63 -11.49 -18.86
CA THR A 184 -12.46 -11.48 -19.77
C THR A 184 -11.91 -10.08 -19.97
N ASP A 185 -12.79 -9.11 -20.23
CA ASP A 185 -12.40 -7.71 -20.38
C ASP A 185 -11.85 -7.15 -19.07
N PHE A 186 -12.46 -7.57 -17.96
CA PHE A 186 -12.09 -7.13 -16.63
C PHE A 186 -10.62 -7.44 -16.32
N VAL A 187 -10.17 -8.69 -16.43
CA VAL A 187 -8.79 -9.07 -16.08
C VAL A 187 -7.77 -8.25 -16.88
N LEU A 188 -8.01 -8.08 -18.18
CA LEU A 188 -7.13 -7.29 -19.04
C LEU A 188 -7.13 -5.80 -18.67
N ARG A 189 -8.30 -5.22 -18.36
CA ARG A 189 -8.41 -3.79 -18.00
C ARG A 189 -7.77 -3.51 -16.66
N PHE A 190 -8.02 -4.34 -15.66
CA PHE A 190 -7.39 -4.19 -14.36
C PHE A 190 -5.88 -4.38 -14.41
N TYR A 191 -5.41 -5.31 -15.23
CA TYR A 191 -3.98 -5.45 -15.49
C TYR A 191 -3.39 -4.16 -16.11
N ALA A 192 -4.03 -3.62 -17.13
CA ALA A 192 -3.58 -2.37 -17.76
C ALA A 192 -3.62 -1.18 -16.79
N GLN A 193 -4.66 -1.10 -15.95
CA GLN A 193 -4.75 -0.08 -14.89
C GLN A 193 -3.61 -0.22 -13.89
N HIS A 194 -3.40 -1.42 -13.36
CA HIS A 194 -2.41 -1.70 -12.32
C HIS A 194 -0.97 -1.52 -12.80
N VAL A 195 -0.61 -2.00 -14.00
CA VAL A 195 0.79 -1.97 -14.43
C VAL A 195 1.17 -0.70 -15.17
N PHE A 196 0.20 0.07 -15.65
CA PHE A 196 0.49 1.23 -16.48
C PHE A 196 -0.26 2.50 -16.06
N VAL A 197 -1.60 2.48 -16.08
CA VAL A 197 -2.39 3.71 -15.94
C VAL A 197 -2.22 4.32 -14.55
N LEU A 198 -2.48 3.56 -13.50
CA LEU A 198 -2.39 4.06 -12.13
C LEU A 198 -0.96 4.39 -11.71
N PRO A 199 0.07 3.56 -11.98
CA PRO A 199 1.45 3.95 -11.73
C PRO A 199 1.88 5.22 -12.46
N LEU A 200 1.43 5.43 -13.72
CA LEU A 200 1.72 6.65 -14.46
C LEU A 200 1.05 7.88 -13.82
N VAL A 201 -0.21 7.75 -13.40
CA VAL A 201 -0.92 8.79 -12.64
C VAL A 201 -0.20 9.09 -11.32
N MET A 202 0.22 8.05 -10.59
CA MET A 202 0.98 8.23 -9.35
C MET A 202 2.29 8.97 -9.58
N LEU A 203 3.06 8.62 -10.62
CA LEU A 203 4.30 9.31 -10.97
C LEU A 203 4.05 10.79 -11.31
N GLY A 204 2.99 11.08 -12.08
CA GLY A 204 2.59 12.46 -12.39
C GLY A 204 2.22 13.26 -11.14
N LEU A 205 1.44 12.67 -10.24
CA LEU A 205 1.07 13.28 -8.96
C LEU A 205 2.28 13.45 -8.03
N MET A 206 3.18 12.48 -7.99
CA MET A 206 4.42 12.55 -7.22
C MET A 206 5.32 13.69 -7.71
N ALA A 207 5.39 13.94 -9.03
CA ALA A 207 6.17 15.04 -9.58
C ALA A 207 5.70 16.43 -9.07
N VAL A 208 4.40 16.56 -8.74
CA VAL A 208 3.84 17.78 -8.14
C VAL A 208 3.93 17.74 -6.60
N HIS A 209 3.74 16.58 -6.00
CA HIS A 209 3.66 16.40 -4.55
C HIS A 209 5.02 16.45 -3.86
N PHE A 210 6.10 16.03 -4.53
CA PHE A 210 7.41 16.04 -3.89
C PHE A 210 7.94 17.45 -3.67
N PRO A 211 8.46 17.76 -2.46
CA PRO A 211 9.23 18.98 -2.26
C PRO A 211 10.48 18.95 -3.13
N ARG A 212 10.96 20.12 -3.52
CA ARG A 212 12.10 20.29 -4.44
C ARG A 212 13.41 19.61 -3.99
N PHE A 213 13.48 19.18 -2.73
CA PHE A 213 14.63 18.48 -2.17
C PHE A 213 14.13 17.27 -1.37
N LEU A 214 14.32 16.09 -1.96
CA LEU A 214 14.11 14.83 -1.25
C LEU A 214 15.39 14.50 -0.48
N VAL A 215 15.34 14.57 0.83
CA VAL A 215 16.46 14.16 1.69
C VAL A 215 16.32 12.66 1.98
N PHE A 216 17.25 11.88 1.46
CA PHE A 216 17.31 10.45 1.76
C PHE A 216 18.10 10.19 3.05
N ASP A 217 17.45 9.60 4.04
CA ASP A 217 18.11 9.05 5.22
C ASP A 217 18.45 7.58 4.97
N VAL A 218 19.70 7.29 4.64
CA VAL A 218 20.15 5.93 4.26
C VAL A 218 19.80 4.87 5.30
N PRO A 219 20.03 5.07 6.62
CA PRO A 219 19.60 4.09 7.62
C PRO A 219 18.11 3.78 7.62
N MET A 220 17.25 4.79 7.41
CA MET A 220 15.79 4.59 7.32
C MET A 220 15.40 3.85 6.05
N VAL A 221 16.04 4.16 4.92
CA VAL A 221 15.85 3.41 3.66
C VAL A 221 16.24 1.95 3.84
N MET A 222 17.39 1.67 4.45
CA MET A 222 17.82 0.30 4.73
C MET A 222 16.88 -0.42 5.69
N ALA A 223 16.39 0.25 6.72
CA ALA A 223 15.46 -0.32 7.69
C ALA A 223 14.14 -0.75 7.04
N ILE A 224 13.50 0.11 6.25
CA ILE A 224 12.24 -0.23 5.60
C ILE A 224 12.43 -1.29 4.50
N SER A 225 13.47 -1.16 3.68
CA SER A 225 13.77 -2.13 2.63
C SER A 225 14.09 -3.51 3.24
N GLY A 226 14.92 -3.55 4.29
CA GLY A 226 15.24 -4.78 5.01
C GLY A 226 14.00 -5.40 5.66
N ALA A 227 13.13 -4.60 6.27
CA ALA A 227 11.88 -5.10 6.86
C ALA A 227 10.99 -5.77 5.80
N ILE A 228 10.80 -5.13 4.63
CA ILE A 228 9.97 -5.69 3.54
C ILE A 228 10.61 -6.96 2.97
N LEU A 229 11.93 -6.98 2.76
CA LEU A 229 12.63 -8.16 2.26
C LEU A 229 12.54 -9.34 3.23
N ILE A 230 12.76 -9.10 4.53
CA ILE A 230 12.64 -10.13 5.57
C ILE A 230 11.19 -10.63 5.64
N THR A 231 10.23 -9.73 5.66
CA THR A 231 8.80 -10.08 5.71
C THR A 231 8.42 -10.93 4.49
N GLY A 232 8.83 -10.54 3.29
CA GLY A 232 8.60 -11.30 2.06
C GLY A 232 9.29 -12.67 2.02
N GLY A 233 10.44 -12.82 2.69
CA GLY A 233 11.14 -14.10 2.77
C GLY A 233 10.59 -15.05 3.84
N VAL A 234 10.07 -14.51 4.95
CA VAL A 234 9.67 -15.29 6.13
C VAL A 234 8.17 -15.57 6.20
N PHE A 235 7.33 -14.64 5.74
CA PHE A 235 5.87 -14.75 5.85
C PHE A 235 5.24 -15.04 4.48
N PRO A 236 4.96 -16.32 4.17
CA PRO A 236 4.31 -16.70 2.93
C PRO A 236 2.88 -16.20 2.88
N ILE A 237 2.44 -15.82 1.68
CA ILE A 237 1.07 -15.39 1.41
C ILE A 237 0.32 -16.47 0.67
N ASP A 238 -0.84 -16.82 1.19
CA ASP A 238 -1.75 -17.74 0.53
C ASP A 238 -2.23 -17.18 -0.83
N LEU A 239 -2.52 -18.07 -1.77
CA LEU A 239 -3.12 -17.72 -3.06
C LEU A 239 -4.64 -17.53 -2.95
N GLY A 240 -5.26 -18.13 -1.94
CA GLY A 240 -6.70 -18.28 -1.88
C GLY A 240 -7.21 -19.28 -2.92
N PHE A 241 -8.50 -19.56 -2.88
CA PHE A 241 -9.14 -20.45 -3.84
C PHE A 241 -9.31 -19.75 -5.19
N LYS A 242 -9.09 -20.55 -6.27
CA LYS A 242 -9.39 -20.10 -7.64
C LYS A 242 -10.89 -19.86 -7.76
N PHE A 243 -11.28 -18.76 -8.39
CA PHE A 243 -12.69 -18.53 -8.68
C PHE A 243 -13.22 -19.55 -9.68
N GLU A 244 -14.32 -20.22 -9.33
CA GLU A 244 -15.06 -21.14 -10.17
C GLU A 244 -16.55 -20.78 -10.18
N PRO A 245 -17.12 -20.33 -11.31
CA PRO A 245 -18.50 -19.85 -11.38
C PRO A 245 -19.57 -20.83 -10.90
N THR A 246 -19.27 -22.14 -10.90
CA THR A 246 -20.19 -23.21 -10.53
C THR A 246 -20.11 -23.62 -9.07
N VAL A 247 -19.13 -23.11 -8.32
CA VAL A 247 -18.90 -23.43 -6.91
C VAL A 247 -19.37 -22.24 -6.06
N PRO A 248 -20.26 -22.46 -5.06
CA PRO A 248 -20.62 -21.40 -4.16
C PRO A 248 -19.38 -20.85 -3.46
N PRO A 249 -19.22 -19.50 -3.38
CA PRO A 249 -18.06 -18.91 -2.74
C PRO A 249 -18.04 -19.25 -1.25
N GLY A 250 -16.83 -19.50 -0.72
CA GLY A 250 -16.61 -19.65 0.70
C GLY A 250 -16.76 -18.33 1.46
N ILE A 251 -16.67 -18.39 2.79
CA ILE A 251 -16.62 -17.17 3.61
C ILE A 251 -15.29 -16.47 3.33
N THR A 252 -15.35 -15.28 2.74
CA THR A 252 -14.18 -14.47 2.42
C THR A 252 -14.23 -13.16 3.18
N VAL A 253 -13.04 -12.62 3.52
CA VAL A 253 -12.89 -11.34 4.20
C VAL A 253 -12.08 -10.41 3.28
N PRO A 254 -12.53 -9.16 3.04
CA PRO A 254 -11.79 -8.22 2.21
C PRO A 254 -10.44 -7.85 2.86
N GLU A 255 -9.59 -7.18 2.11
CA GLU A 255 -8.36 -6.61 2.63
C GLU A 255 -8.68 -5.62 3.77
N TRP A 256 -7.81 -5.54 4.76
CA TRP A 256 -8.05 -4.78 6.00
C TRP A 256 -8.43 -3.30 5.74
N TYR A 257 -7.92 -2.67 4.70
CA TYR A 257 -8.23 -1.28 4.32
C TYR A 257 -9.56 -1.13 3.58
N LEU A 258 -10.24 -2.25 3.23
CA LEU A 258 -11.56 -2.30 2.60
C LEU A 258 -12.62 -2.96 3.49
N THR A 259 -12.29 -3.35 4.72
CA THR A 259 -13.17 -4.14 5.59
C THR A 259 -14.51 -3.47 5.87
N GLU A 260 -14.52 -2.15 6.06
CA GLU A 260 -15.77 -1.42 6.34
C GLU A 260 -16.68 -1.35 5.10
N ILE A 261 -16.10 -1.29 3.90
CA ILE A 261 -16.88 -1.33 2.64
C ILE A 261 -17.50 -2.72 2.45
N GLY A 262 -16.75 -3.79 2.73
CA GLY A 262 -17.23 -5.17 2.64
C GLY A 262 -18.36 -5.49 3.61
N ARG A 263 -18.34 -4.94 4.83
CA ARG A 263 -19.39 -5.17 5.85
C ARG A 263 -20.75 -4.56 5.48
N ALA A 264 -20.77 -3.54 4.67
CA ALA A 264 -22.04 -2.89 4.26
C ALA A 264 -22.87 -3.74 3.28
N HIS A 265 -22.35 -4.85 2.79
CA HIS A 265 -22.96 -5.67 1.75
C HIS A 265 -23.22 -7.14 2.17
N VAL A 266 -23.05 -7.47 3.47
CA VAL A 266 -23.36 -8.79 4.03
C VAL A 266 -24.69 -8.78 4.78
#